data_df9fb75bf67fb0834caefc0803c25a3e
#
_entry.id   df9fb75bf67fb0834caefc0803c25a3e
#
_cell.length_a   1.000
_cell.length_b   1.000
_cell.length_c   1.000
_cell.angle_alpha   90.00
_cell.angle_beta   90.00
_cell.angle_gamma   90.00
#
_symmetry.space_group_name_H-M   'P 1'
#
loop_
_entity.id
_entity.type
_entity.pdbx_description
1 polymer ?
#
loop_
_entity_poly.entity_id
_entity_poly.type
_entity_poly.pdbx_seq_one_letter_code
_entity_poly.pdbx_strand_id
1 'polypeptide(L)' 'MKKFLISGLVDKYRIKINLFAISPNHAIKVFQQKYPKAQDIYVIQDQFKKGI' A
#
# COMPACT_ATOMS: atom_id res chain seq x y z
N MET A 1 13.20 -7.47 -4.21
CA MET A 1 12.04 -6.74 -3.67
C MET A 1 10.79 -7.06 -4.44
N LYS A 2 9.68 -7.03 -3.77
CA LYS A 2 8.38 -7.28 -4.38
C LYS A 2 7.61 -5.98 -4.53
N LYS A 3 6.72 -5.95 -5.49
CA LYS A 3 5.85 -4.80 -5.71
C LYS A 3 4.53 -5.02 -4.97
N PHE A 4 4.14 -4.02 -4.20
CA PHE A 4 2.89 -4.06 -3.45
C PHE A 4 2.02 -2.88 -3.85
N LEU A 5 0.73 -3.11 -3.89
CA LEU A 5 -0.24 -2.04 -4.08
C LEU A 5 -0.76 -1.67 -2.69
N ILE A 6 -0.52 -0.43 -2.31
CA ILE A 6 -0.85 0.05 -0.97
C ILE A 6 -1.94 1.09 -1.08
N SER A 7 -2.93 0.98 -0.20
CA SER A 7 -4.01 1.95 -0.10
C SER A 7 -3.88 2.70 1.21
N GLY A 8 -4.11 3.99 1.17
CA GLY A 8 -4.13 4.81 2.37
C GLY A 8 -5.05 5.98 2.21
N LEU A 9 -5.55 6.47 3.33
CA LEU A 9 -6.42 7.63 3.37
C LEU A 9 -5.59 8.85 3.73
N VAL A 10 -5.47 9.78 2.79
CA VAL A 10 -4.72 11.02 3.01
C VAL A 10 -5.72 12.16 2.95
N ASP A 11 -5.86 12.88 4.06
CA ASP A 11 -6.90 13.88 4.24
C ASP A 11 -8.26 13.23 4.02
N LYS A 12 -8.95 13.60 2.98
CA LYS A 12 -10.28 13.06 2.69
C LYS A 12 -10.27 12.12 1.50
N TYR A 13 -9.09 11.81 0.97
CA TYR A 13 -8.99 11.06 -0.26
C TYR A 13 -8.28 9.74 -0.03
N ARG A 14 -8.82 8.69 -0.63
CA ARG A 14 -8.18 7.38 -0.65
C ARG A 14 -7.25 7.33 -1.85
N ILE A 15 -5.99 7.03 -1.62
CA ILE A 15 -5.02 6.90 -2.69
C ILE A 15 -4.46 5.48 -2.71
N LYS A 16 -4.02 5.07 -3.88
CA LYS A 16 -3.42 3.76 -4.10
C LYS A 16 -2.16 3.95 -4.91
N ILE A 17 -1.07 3.38 -4.44
CA ILE A 17 0.19 3.45 -5.18
C ILE A 17 0.89 2.11 -5.11
N ASN A 18 1.75 1.88 -6.08
CA ASN A 18 2.61 0.71 -6.09
C ASN A 18 3.94 1.07 -5.45
N LEU A 19 4.40 0.19 -4.58
CA LEU A 19 5.69 0.34 -3.91
C LEU A 19 6.48 -0.94 -4.03
N PHE A 20 7.79 -0.81 -4.02
CA PHE A 20 8.68 -1.96 -3.89
C PHE A 20 9.10 -2.06 -2.43
N ALA A 21 9.02 -3.25 -1.87
CA ALA A 21 9.38 -3.49 -0.49
C ALA A 21 9.72 -4.96 -0.30
N ILE A 22 10.33 -5.27 0.83
CA ILE A 22 10.73 -6.64 1.11
C ILE A 22 9.59 -7.45 1.75
N SER A 23 8.61 -6.77 2.32
CA SER A 23 7.47 -7.43 2.96
C SER A 23 6.29 -6.48 2.99
N PRO A 24 5.07 -7.00 3.24
CA PRO A 24 3.90 -6.13 3.35
C PRO A 24 4.03 -5.09 4.45
N ASN A 25 4.57 -5.47 5.60
CA ASN A 25 4.76 -4.52 6.69
C ASN A 25 5.74 -3.42 6.33
N HIS A 26 6.80 -3.79 5.62
CA HIS A 26 7.76 -2.81 5.14
C HIS A 26 7.11 -1.85 4.16
N ALA A 27 6.25 -2.37 3.28
CA ALA A 27 5.56 -1.53 2.31
C ALA A 27 4.67 -0.49 3.00
N ILE A 28 3.99 -0.90 4.08
CA ILE A 28 3.15 0.02 4.85
C ILE A 28 4.00 1.13 5.47
N LYS A 29 5.17 0.77 5.98
CA LYS A 29 6.08 1.76 6.56
C LYS A 29 6.57 2.75 5.51
N VAL A 30 6.91 2.26 4.33
CA VAL A 30 7.36 3.12 3.24
C VAL A 30 6.25 4.08 2.85
N PHE A 31 5.02 3.57 2.75
CA PHE A 31 3.88 4.41 2.44
C PHE A 31 3.71 5.51 3.49
N GLN A 32 3.80 5.13 4.77
CA GLN A 32 3.64 6.08 5.86
C GLN A 32 4.72 7.17 5.82
N GLN A 33 5.92 6.81 5.40
CA GLN A 33 7.00 7.79 5.29
C GLN A 33 6.75 8.77 4.14
N LYS A 34 6.15 8.29 3.06
CA LYS A 34 5.81 9.16 1.94
C LYS A 34 4.66 10.09 2.29
N TYR A 35 3.71 9.59 3.06
CA TYR A 35 2.50 10.33 3.42
C TYR A 35 2.33 10.28 4.93
N PRO A 36 3.04 11.16 5.66
CA PRO A 36 3.01 11.09 7.13
C PRO A 36 1.63 11.24 7.75
N LYS A 37 0.72 11.87 7.04
CA LYS A 37 -0.64 12.06 7.54
C LYS A 37 -1.60 10.96 7.13
N ALA A 38 -1.11 9.95 6.43
CA ALA A 38 -1.96 8.87 5.95
C ALA A 38 -2.51 8.05 7.11
N GLN A 39 -3.75 7.61 6.95
CA GLN A 39 -4.42 6.76 7.91
C GLN A 39 -5.01 5.56 7.18
N ASP A 40 -5.39 4.56 7.94
CA ASP A 40 -6.06 3.38 7.40
C ASP A 40 -5.29 2.81 6.21
N ILE A 41 -4.00 2.57 6.44
CA ILE A 41 -3.10 2.08 5.41
C ILE A 41 -3.14 0.56 5.38
N TYR A 42 -3.29 -0.02 4.19
CA TYR A 42 -3.25 -1.47 4.07
C TYR A 42 -2.76 -1.88 2.70
N VAL A 43 -2.31 -3.13 2.63
CA VAL A 43 -1.85 -3.73 1.38
C VAL A 43 -3.07 -4.33 0.69
N ILE A 44 -3.23 -4.03 -0.60
CA ILE A 44 -4.30 -4.61 -1.38
C ILE A 44 -3.80 -5.94 -1.93
N GLN A 45 -4.55 -7.00 -1.64
CA GLN A 45 -4.24 -8.31 -2.18
C GLN A 45 -4.55 -8.31 -3.66
N ASP A 46 -3.63 -8.75 -4.46
CA ASP A 46 -3.83 -8.71 -5.89
C ASP A 46 -3.71 -10.08 -6.52
N GLN A 47 -4.00 -11.04 -5.83
CA GLN A 47 -3.98 -12.31 -6.45
C GLN A 47 -5.17 -12.59 -7.32
N PHE A 48 -5.27 -12.41 -7.32
CA PHE A 48 -5.88 -12.55 -7.92
C PHE A 48 -6.01 -13.13 -8.90
N LYS A 49 -6.12 -13.06 -9.02
CA LYS A 49 -6.17 -13.51 -9.74
C LYS A 49 -6.67 -14.17 -10.09
N LYS A 50 -7.07 -14.26 -10.22
CA LYS A 50 -7.39 -14.81 -10.51
C LYS A 50 -7.76 -15.45 -10.90
N GLY A 51 -7.94 -15.63 -10.95
CA GLY A 51 -8.24 -16.17 -11.34
C GLY A 51 -8.88 -16.56 -11.88
N ILE A 52 -9.26 -16.82 -12.08
CA ILE A 52 -9.85 -17.32 -12.58
C ILE A 52 -10.01 -17.72 -12.94
#